data_d7ccbd0ae3d2a1983c6e476ab9e27ab7
#
_entry.id   d7ccbd0ae3d2a1983c6e476ab9e27ab7
#
_cell.length_a   1.000
_cell.length_b   1.000
_cell.length_c   1.000
_cell.angle_alpha   90.00
_cell.angle_beta   90.00
_cell.angle_gamma   90.00
#
_symmetry.space_group_name_H-M   'P 1'
#
loop_
_entity.id
_entity.type
_entity.pdbx_description
1 polymer ?
#
loop_
_entity_poly.entity_id
_entity_poly.type
_entity_poly.pdbx_seq_one_letter_code
_entity_poly.pdbx_strand_id
1 'polypeptide(L)'
;MKTNIKFIKFFSITSGVTFVACYIASLFTFEKPWVNSNFLFSVFSGVFASFIVVLITEIKKYFDNKSMTENCIYGNCVGLYIELTGQIKQLDMYLKNKEELLPGAILEHRMPSLASYNNGLRLIDYTTMRKKNALFHLFTTFVQQEVPKVEQHLINCNNLQIAVNQTQINYLKQGISGYNPTSADPLVNIAVQKIKASAEAQRVAIDGFLQTLVSFYPNRFNWENEKASINQVCYDIQEMQKNNKEFFES
;
A
#
# COMPACT_ATOMS: atom_id res chain seq x y z
N MET A 1 -2.66 0.64 16.78
CA MET A 1 -3.48 1.11 17.94
C MET A 1 -4.79 1.67 17.37
N LYS A 2 -5.91 0.97 17.56
CA LYS A 2 -7.19 1.36 16.96
C LYS A 2 -7.72 2.63 17.63
N THR A 3 -7.72 3.74 16.91
CA THR A 3 -8.37 4.97 17.38
C THR A 3 -9.87 4.77 17.25
N ASN A 4 -10.50 4.60 18.37
CA ASN A 4 -11.92 4.24 18.38
C ASN A 4 -12.77 5.52 18.27
N ILE A 5 -13.35 5.79 17.10
CA ILE A 5 -14.30 6.90 16.88
C ILE A 5 -15.41 6.91 17.95
N LYS A 6 -15.74 5.74 18.52
CA LYS A 6 -16.65 5.65 19.66
C LYS A 6 -16.12 6.37 20.90
N PHE A 7 -14.81 6.34 21.16
CA PHE A 7 -14.20 7.07 22.26
C PHE A 7 -14.29 8.57 22.06
N ILE A 8 -13.99 9.07 20.85
CA ILE A 8 -14.11 10.50 20.54
C ILE A 8 -15.55 10.96 20.77
N LYS A 9 -16.54 10.21 20.30
CA LYS A 9 -17.96 10.51 20.54
C LYS A 9 -18.32 10.46 22.01
N PHE A 10 -17.86 9.43 22.73
CA PHE A 10 -18.10 9.30 24.17
C PHE A 10 -17.54 10.50 24.93
N PHE A 11 -16.27 10.87 24.73
CA PHE A 11 -15.66 12.01 25.39
C PHE A 11 -16.30 13.35 25.00
N SER A 12 -16.74 13.53 23.75
CA SER A 12 -17.49 14.73 23.35
C SER A 12 -18.82 14.88 24.10
N ILE A 13 -19.58 13.77 24.21
CA ILE A 13 -20.86 13.78 24.92
C ILE A 13 -20.62 14.02 26.40
N THR A 14 -19.67 13.33 27.02
CA THR A 14 -19.36 13.45 28.45
C THR A 14 -18.87 14.86 28.79
N SER A 15 -18.01 15.44 27.93
CA SER A 15 -17.56 16.82 28.08
C SER A 15 -18.76 17.83 28.03
N GLY A 16 -19.67 17.62 27.07
CA GLY A 16 -20.89 18.45 26.99
C GLY A 16 -21.79 18.36 28.24
N VAL A 17 -22.00 17.12 28.72
CA VAL A 17 -22.78 16.88 29.95
C VAL A 17 -22.12 17.55 31.17
N THR A 18 -20.78 17.39 31.29
CA THR A 18 -20.02 17.99 32.40
C THR A 18 -20.06 19.52 32.35
N PHE A 19 -19.98 20.10 31.14
CA PHE A 19 -20.12 21.56 30.96
C PHE A 19 -21.48 22.06 31.43
N VAL A 20 -22.59 21.39 31.05
CA VAL A 20 -23.93 21.73 31.49
C VAL A 20 -24.06 21.59 33.02
N ALA A 21 -23.48 20.53 33.59
CA ALA A 21 -23.46 20.33 35.04
C ALA A 21 -22.70 21.44 35.76
N CYS A 22 -21.55 21.92 35.25
CA CYS A 22 -20.82 23.08 35.78
C CYS A 22 -21.65 24.33 35.73
N TYR A 23 -22.35 24.58 34.60
CA TYR A 23 -23.22 25.75 34.45
C TYR A 23 -24.38 25.73 35.44
N ILE A 24 -25.07 24.59 35.56
CA ILE A 24 -26.14 24.41 36.53
C ILE A 24 -25.61 24.60 37.96
N ALA A 25 -24.49 24.00 38.33
CA ALA A 25 -23.89 24.13 39.65
C ALA A 25 -23.52 25.57 39.99
N SER A 26 -23.16 26.40 38.99
CA SER A 26 -22.87 27.83 39.17
C SER A 26 -24.09 28.69 39.46
N LEU A 27 -25.30 28.21 39.10
CA LEU A 27 -26.56 28.92 39.32
C LEU A 27 -27.19 28.65 40.70
N PHE A 28 -26.77 27.58 41.38
CA PHE A 28 -27.33 27.20 42.67
C PHE A 28 -26.42 27.65 43.82
N THR A 29 -27.00 28.44 44.75
CA THR A 29 -26.40 28.73 46.05
C THR A 29 -26.82 27.66 47.03
N PHE A 30 -25.86 26.85 47.48
CA PHE A 30 -26.13 25.82 48.48
C PHE A 30 -25.95 26.37 49.89
N GLU A 31 -26.98 26.27 50.74
CA GLU A 31 -26.96 26.77 52.12
C GLU A 31 -26.15 25.89 53.10
N LYS A 32 -25.69 24.70 52.65
CA LYS A 32 -24.93 23.78 53.51
C LYS A 32 -23.42 24.07 53.46
N PRO A 33 -22.73 24.21 54.63
CA PRO A 33 -21.33 24.65 54.70
C PRO A 33 -20.29 23.71 54.05
N TRP A 34 -20.62 22.46 53.79
CA TRP A 34 -19.72 21.49 53.14
C TRP A 34 -19.99 21.32 51.62
N VAL A 35 -21.03 21.95 51.11
CA VAL A 35 -21.33 21.96 49.68
C VAL A 35 -21.31 23.44 49.23
N ASN A 36 -20.11 23.97 49.08
CA ASN A 36 -19.95 25.34 48.56
C ASN A 36 -20.02 25.28 47.03
N SER A 37 -20.78 26.21 46.42
CA SER A 37 -20.87 26.36 44.98
C SER A 37 -19.49 26.48 44.31
N ASN A 38 -18.53 27.14 44.96
CA ASN A 38 -17.17 27.30 44.47
C ASN A 38 -16.41 25.95 44.45
N PHE A 39 -16.63 25.07 45.44
CA PHE A 39 -16.04 23.74 45.49
C PHE A 39 -16.58 22.86 44.33
N LEU A 40 -17.89 22.82 44.18
CA LEU A 40 -18.54 22.08 43.09
C LEU A 40 -18.11 22.60 41.73
N PHE A 41 -18.07 23.92 41.53
CA PHE A 41 -17.56 24.52 40.29
C PHE A 41 -16.12 24.14 40.04
N SER A 42 -15.23 24.15 41.03
CA SER A 42 -13.84 23.77 40.93
C SER A 42 -13.68 22.31 40.52
N VAL A 43 -14.42 21.37 41.13
CA VAL A 43 -14.39 19.97 40.81
C VAL A 43 -14.89 19.73 39.37
N PHE A 44 -16.07 20.29 39.03
CA PHE A 44 -16.61 20.09 37.67
C PHE A 44 -15.77 20.75 36.60
N SER A 45 -15.17 21.91 36.84
CA SER A 45 -14.28 22.58 35.89
C SER A 45 -12.99 21.78 35.69
N GLY A 46 -12.42 21.15 36.73
CA GLY A 46 -11.29 20.26 36.63
C GLY A 46 -11.58 19.00 35.81
N VAL A 47 -12.74 18.37 36.05
CA VAL A 47 -13.20 17.20 35.26
C VAL A 47 -13.44 17.62 33.81
N PHE A 48 -14.09 18.77 33.58
CA PHE A 48 -14.30 19.28 32.22
C PHE A 48 -12.99 19.53 31.47
N ALA A 49 -12.03 20.21 32.11
CA ALA A 49 -10.70 20.45 31.54
C ALA A 49 -10.01 19.14 31.18
N SER A 50 -10.06 18.12 32.05
CA SER A 50 -9.50 16.80 31.80
C SER A 50 -10.15 16.13 30.57
N PHE A 51 -11.47 16.21 30.41
CA PHE A 51 -12.17 15.67 29.25
C PHE A 51 -11.79 16.40 27.96
N ILE A 52 -11.60 17.72 28.00
CA ILE A 52 -11.17 18.50 26.84
C ILE A 52 -9.75 18.06 26.40
N VAL A 53 -8.83 17.90 27.34
CA VAL A 53 -7.47 17.44 27.04
C VAL A 53 -7.48 16.05 26.39
N VAL A 54 -8.25 15.12 26.96
CA VAL A 54 -8.39 13.77 26.40
C VAL A 54 -9.03 13.83 25.01
N LEU A 55 -10.08 14.63 24.82
CA LEU A 55 -10.75 14.78 23.53
C LEU A 55 -9.79 15.32 22.45
N ILE A 56 -9.03 16.37 22.75
CA ILE A 56 -8.05 16.94 21.83
C ILE A 56 -6.99 15.90 21.49
N THR A 57 -6.51 15.14 22.48
CA THR A 57 -5.51 14.09 22.28
C THR A 57 -6.05 12.97 21.36
N GLU A 58 -7.28 12.52 21.57
CA GLU A 58 -7.90 11.49 20.74
C GLU A 58 -8.20 11.99 19.31
N ILE A 59 -8.60 13.24 19.16
CA ILE A 59 -8.78 13.88 17.85
C ILE A 59 -7.44 13.94 17.11
N LYS A 60 -6.36 14.39 17.77
CA LYS A 60 -5.01 14.42 17.19
C LYS A 60 -4.58 13.02 16.75
N LYS A 61 -4.68 12.03 17.62
CA LYS A 61 -4.36 10.63 17.29
C LYS A 61 -5.15 10.11 16.08
N TYR A 62 -6.44 10.50 15.98
CA TYR A 62 -7.26 10.11 14.84
C TYR A 62 -6.69 10.68 13.53
N PHE A 63 -6.33 11.97 13.50
CA PHE A 63 -5.76 12.57 12.30
C PHE A 63 -4.38 12.03 11.96
N ASP A 64 -3.53 11.80 12.97
CA ASP A 64 -2.19 11.23 12.79
C ASP A 64 -2.29 9.80 12.21
N ASN A 65 -3.14 8.95 12.79
CA ASN A 65 -3.37 7.59 12.28
C ASN A 65 -3.97 7.58 10.88
N LYS A 66 -4.92 8.48 10.60
CA LYS A 66 -5.48 8.64 9.25
C LYS A 66 -4.40 9.01 8.24
N SER A 67 -3.60 10.03 8.57
CA SER A 67 -2.49 10.48 7.73
C SER A 67 -1.47 9.36 7.50
N MET A 68 -1.10 8.65 8.55
CA MET A 68 -0.18 7.51 8.45
C MET A 68 -0.73 6.39 7.57
N THR A 69 -2.02 6.07 7.70
CA THR A 69 -2.69 5.05 6.87
C THR A 69 -2.66 5.45 5.40
N GLU A 70 -3.00 6.69 5.08
CA GLU A 70 -3.01 7.21 3.71
C GLU A 70 -1.62 7.20 3.08
N ASN A 71 -0.58 7.63 3.84
CA ASN A 71 0.81 7.57 3.38
C ASN A 71 1.28 6.12 3.15
N CYS A 72 0.90 5.21 4.04
CA CYS A 72 1.25 3.80 3.92
C CYS A 72 0.62 3.18 2.66
N ILE A 73 -0.65 3.49 2.36
CA ILE A 73 -1.32 3.02 1.14
C ILE A 73 -0.62 3.57 -0.09
N TYR A 74 -0.39 4.88 -0.12
CA TYR A 74 0.29 5.53 -1.24
C TYR A 74 1.67 4.90 -1.48
N GLY A 75 2.52 4.83 -0.45
CA GLY A 75 3.86 4.27 -0.55
C GLY A 75 3.88 2.79 -1.01
N ASN A 76 2.95 1.96 -0.50
CA ASN A 76 2.83 0.57 -0.97
C ASN A 76 2.43 0.49 -2.44
N CYS A 77 1.50 1.32 -2.89
CA CYS A 77 1.08 1.35 -4.31
C CYS A 77 2.18 1.86 -5.23
N VAL A 78 2.94 2.90 -4.82
CA VAL A 78 4.12 3.37 -5.55
C VAL A 78 5.18 2.27 -5.63
N GLY A 79 5.46 1.58 -4.53
CA GLY A 79 6.38 0.44 -4.51
C GLY A 79 5.97 -0.67 -5.48
N LEU A 80 4.69 -1.06 -5.50
CA LEU A 80 4.15 -2.02 -6.46
C LEU A 80 4.32 -1.55 -7.91
N TYR A 81 4.06 -0.28 -8.17
CA TYR A 81 4.24 0.28 -9.51
C TYR A 81 5.70 0.21 -9.99
N ILE A 82 6.65 0.52 -9.10
CA ILE A 82 8.10 0.41 -9.39
C ILE A 82 8.47 -1.04 -9.71
N GLU A 83 8.09 -1.98 -8.84
CA GLU A 83 8.39 -3.40 -9.01
C GLU A 83 7.83 -3.96 -10.33
N LEU A 84 6.55 -3.70 -10.62
CA LEU A 84 5.90 -4.14 -11.85
C LEU A 84 6.54 -3.49 -13.09
N THR A 85 6.88 -2.20 -13.03
CA THR A 85 7.55 -1.51 -14.14
C THR A 85 8.92 -2.13 -14.43
N GLY A 86 9.70 -2.40 -13.38
CA GLY A 86 10.98 -3.08 -13.52
C GLY A 86 10.83 -4.50 -14.09
N GLN A 87 9.85 -5.28 -13.60
CA GLN A 87 9.57 -6.63 -14.09
C GLN A 87 9.17 -6.64 -15.57
N ILE A 88 8.24 -5.76 -15.98
CA ILE A 88 7.82 -5.63 -17.38
C ILE A 88 9.01 -5.35 -18.29
N LYS A 89 9.87 -4.42 -17.91
CA LYS A 89 11.04 -4.06 -18.71
C LYS A 89 12.04 -5.20 -18.85
N GLN A 90 12.28 -5.95 -17.79
CA GLN A 90 13.16 -7.14 -17.85
C GLN A 90 12.56 -8.25 -18.71
N LEU A 91 11.25 -8.48 -18.61
CA LEU A 91 10.55 -9.43 -19.48
C LEU A 91 10.58 -8.98 -20.95
N ASP A 92 10.49 -7.68 -21.22
CA ASP A 92 10.64 -7.13 -22.57
C ASP A 92 12.03 -7.37 -23.16
N MET A 93 13.07 -7.14 -22.38
CA MET A 93 14.45 -7.42 -22.83
C MET A 93 14.62 -8.90 -23.13
N TYR A 94 14.16 -9.78 -22.23
CA TYR A 94 14.21 -11.22 -22.44
C TYR A 94 13.45 -11.66 -23.71
N LEU A 95 12.27 -11.13 -23.96
CA LEU A 95 11.47 -11.47 -25.14
C LEU A 95 12.09 -10.96 -26.47
N LYS A 96 12.86 -9.87 -26.40
CA LYS A 96 13.56 -9.33 -27.57
C LYS A 96 14.81 -10.11 -27.91
N ASN A 97 15.53 -10.60 -26.91
CA ASN A 97 16.80 -11.30 -27.05
C ASN A 97 16.57 -12.81 -27.01
N LYS A 98 16.22 -13.39 -28.16
CA LYS A 98 15.74 -14.78 -28.30
C LYS A 98 16.67 -15.85 -27.72
N GLU A 99 17.95 -15.56 -27.57
CA GLU A 99 18.97 -16.50 -27.06
C GLU A 99 19.33 -16.26 -25.59
N GLU A 100 18.80 -15.21 -24.96
CA GLU A 100 19.09 -14.94 -23.55
C GLU A 100 18.33 -15.89 -22.63
N LEU A 101 18.99 -16.23 -21.52
CA LEU A 101 18.40 -17.02 -20.45
C LEU A 101 17.37 -16.20 -19.69
N LEU A 102 16.31 -16.86 -19.23
CA LEU A 102 15.35 -16.21 -18.31
C LEU A 102 16.06 -15.83 -17.01
N PRO A 103 16.18 -14.54 -16.70
CA PRO A 103 16.87 -14.12 -15.49
C PRO A 103 16.09 -14.59 -14.24
N GLY A 104 16.69 -15.45 -13.43
CA GLY A 104 16.11 -15.92 -12.17
C GLY A 104 15.69 -14.76 -11.26
N ALA A 105 16.44 -13.66 -11.29
CA ALA A 105 16.15 -12.43 -10.57
C ALA A 105 14.73 -11.86 -10.82
N ILE A 106 14.14 -12.09 -12.00
CA ILE A 106 12.78 -11.63 -12.29
C ILE A 106 11.75 -12.40 -11.47
N LEU A 107 11.97 -13.70 -11.31
CA LEU A 107 11.00 -14.61 -10.69
C LEU A 107 11.32 -14.84 -9.20
N GLU A 108 12.59 -14.96 -8.84
CA GLU A 108 13.01 -15.36 -7.49
C GLU A 108 13.16 -14.17 -6.53
N HIS A 109 13.77 -13.07 -6.97
CA HIS A 109 14.09 -11.95 -6.08
C HIS A 109 12.99 -10.88 -5.97
N ARG A 110 12.15 -10.73 -6.99
CA ARG A 110 11.11 -9.71 -6.99
C ARG A 110 9.75 -10.17 -6.47
N MET A 111 9.48 -11.47 -6.49
CA MET A 111 8.25 -12.01 -5.90
C MET A 111 8.13 -11.75 -4.39
N PRO A 112 9.18 -11.91 -3.56
CA PRO A 112 9.10 -11.55 -2.14
C PRO A 112 8.75 -10.08 -1.91
N SER A 113 9.27 -9.15 -2.71
CA SER A 113 8.94 -7.73 -2.61
C SER A 113 7.48 -7.47 -2.93
N LEU A 114 6.96 -8.02 -4.04
CA LEU A 114 5.54 -7.90 -4.40
C LEU A 114 4.63 -8.51 -3.32
N ALA A 115 5.00 -9.68 -2.77
CA ALA A 115 4.25 -10.30 -1.67
C ALA A 115 4.27 -9.43 -0.41
N SER A 116 5.39 -8.79 -0.09
CA SER A 116 5.49 -7.85 1.02
C SER A 116 4.56 -6.65 0.84
N TYR A 117 4.51 -6.04 -0.33
CA TYR A 117 3.58 -4.94 -0.63
C TYR A 117 2.12 -5.39 -0.54
N ASN A 118 1.79 -6.57 -1.09
CA ASN A 118 0.44 -7.12 -0.97
C ASN A 118 0.05 -7.33 0.49
N ASN A 119 0.91 -7.94 1.30
CA ASN A 119 0.68 -8.12 2.73
C ASN A 119 0.54 -6.78 3.46
N GLY A 120 1.37 -5.79 3.12
CA GLY A 120 1.28 -4.44 3.65
C GLY A 120 -0.09 -3.80 3.42
N LEU A 121 -0.61 -3.90 2.20
CA LEU A 121 -1.94 -3.37 1.85
C LEU A 121 -3.08 -4.07 2.60
N ARG A 122 -2.97 -5.37 2.86
CA ARG A 122 -3.98 -6.14 3.62
C ARG A 122 -3.99 -5.82 5.11
N LEU A 123 -2.83 -5.48 5.68
CA LEU A 123 -2.68 -5.19 7.10
C LEU A 123 -3.06 -3.75 7.47
N ILE A 124 -3.34 -2.89 6.50
CA ILE A 124 -3.73 -1.50 6.75
C ILE A 124 -5.05 -1.44 7.49
N ASP A 125 -5.09 -0.66 8.56
CA ASP A 125 -6.31 -0.45 9.35
C ASP A 125 -7.21 0.63 8.74
N TYR A 126 -8.20 0.21 7.97
CA TYR A 126 -9.19 1.12 7.36
C TYR A 126 -10.22 1.66 8.34
N THR A 127 -10.20 1.23 9.61
CA THR A 127 -11.19 1.67 10.62
C THR A 127 -11.05 3.15 10.99
N THR A 128 -9.90 3.76 10.65
CA THR A 128 -9.67 5.21 10.80
C THR A 128 -10.45 6.04 9.77
N MET A 129 -10.99 5.42 8.73
CA MET A 129 -11.76 6.11 7.70
C MET A 129 -13.25 6.00 7.98
N ARG A 130 -14.00 7.08 7.72
CA ARG A 130 -15.46 7.05 7.82
C ARG A 130 -16.04 6.20 6.70
N LYS A 131 -16.87 5.20 7.03
CA LYS A 131 -17.51 4.29 6.08
C LYS A 131 -18.31 4.97 4.95
N LYS A 132 -18.77 6.21 5.14
CA LYS A 132 -19.50 7.01 4.14
C LYS A 132 -18.59 7.90 3.28
N ASN A 133 -17.27 7.82 3.45
CA ASN A 133 -16.33 8.62 2.69
C ASN A 133 -16.03 7.93 1.36
N ALA A 134 -16.06 8.67 0.25
CA ALA A 134 -15.68 8.18 -1.08
C ALA A 134 -14.29 7.52 -1.08
N LEU A 135 -13.35 8.10 -0.32
CA LEU A 135 -12.01 7.56 -0.14
C LEU A 135 -12.01 6.17 0.53
N PHE A 136 -12.89 5.94 1.54
CA PHE A 136 -13.04 4.62 2.15
C PHE A 136 -13.51 3.59 1.12
N HIS A 137 -14.46 3.96 0.27
CA HIS A 137 -14.93 3.08 -0.79
C HIS A 137 -13.83 2.82 -1.83
N LEU A 138 -13.08 3.85 -2.23
CA LEU A 138 -11.95 3.69 -3.14
C LEU A 138 -10.93 2.67 -2.61
N PHE A 139 -10.50 2.80 -1.35
CA PHE A 139 -9.53 1.90 -0.76
C PHE A 139 -10.06 0.49 -0.57
N THR A 140 -11.28 0.33 -0.07
CA THR A 140 -11.87 -0.99 0.15
C THR A 140 -12.09 -1.72 -1.18
N THR A 141 -12.53 -1.01 -2.22
CA THR A 141 -12.68 -1.58 -3.57
C THR A 141 -11.33 -2.00 -4.13
N PHE A 142 -10.31 -1.14 -4.03
CA PHE A 142 -8.95 -1.47 -4.48
C PHE A 142 -8.40 -2.72 -3.79
N VAL A 143 -8.49 -2.79 -2.46
CA VAL A 143 -8.00 -3.95 -1.70
C VAL A 143 -8.78 -5.22 -2.00
N GLN A 144 -10.09 -5.13 -2.23
CA GLN A 144 -10.92 -6.29 -2.54
C GLN A 144 -10.78 -6.78 -3.98
N GLN A 145 -10.51 -5.90 -4.92
CA GLN A 145 -10.48 -6.23 -6.35
C GLN A 145 -9.06 -6.34 -6.90
N GLU A 146 -8.17 -5.40 -6.58
CA GLU A 146 -6.85 -5.33 -7.19
C GLU A 146 -5.80 -6.15 -6.43
N VAL A 147 -5.84 -6.17 -5.11
CA VAL A 147 -4.89 -6.96 -4.31
C VAL A 147 -4.96 -8.46 -4.62
N PRO A 148 -6.14 -9.09 -4.78
CA PRO A 148 -6.22 -10.50 -5.21
C PRO A 148 -5.63 -10.75 -6.60
N LYS A 149 -5.69 -9.77 -7.51
CA LYS A 149 -5.06 -9.90 -8.83
C LYS A 149 -3.53 -9.89 -8.73
N VAL A 150 -2.97 -9.08 -7.82
CA VAL A 150 -1.52 -9.12 -7.52
C VAL A 150 -1.11 -10.51 -6.99
N GLU A 151 -1.92 -11.10 -6.10
CA GLU A 151 -1.67 -12.48 -5.64
C GLU A 151 -1.73 -13.48 -6.77
N GLN A 152 -2.71 -13.39 -7.65
CA GLN A 152 -2.80 -14.24 -8.82
C GLN A 152 -1.59 -14.06 -9.75
N HIS A 153 -1.10 -12.84 -9.90
CA HIS A 153 0.13 -12.57 -10.65
C HIS A 153 1.34 -13.29 -10.02
N LEU A 154 1.49 -13.24 -8.70
CA LEU A 154 2.54 -13.98 -7.99
C LEU A 154 2.43 -15.50 -8.18
N ILE A 155 1.21 -16.04 -8.14
CA ILE A 155 0.95 -17.46 -8.42
C ILE A 155 1.37 -17.79 -9.85
N ASN A 156 1.07 -16.95 -10.82
CA ASN A 156 1.43 -17.17 -12.22
C ASN A 156 2.96 -17.15 -12.40
N CYS A 157 3.67 -16.26 -11.71
CA CYS A 157 5.14 -16.23 -11.69
C CYS A 157 5.71 -17.53 -11.10
N ASN A 158 5.18 -18.01 -9.99
CA ASN A 158 5.58 -19.28 -9.38
C ASN A 158 5.34 -20.47 -10.31
N ASN A 159 4.19 -20.51 -10.98
CA ASN A 159 3.84 -21.57 -11.93
C ASN A 159 4.79 -21.57 -13.13
N LEU A 160 5.23 -20.40 -13.61
CA LEU A 160 6.25 -20.32 -14.65
C LEU A 160 7.58 -20.93 -14.16
N GLN A 161 8.02 -20.57 -12.96
CA GLN A 161 9.26 -21.12 -12.39
C GLN A 161 9.19 -22.65 -12.26
N ILE A 162 8.07 -23.18 -11.79
CA ILE A 162 7.84 -24.62 -11.70
C ILE A 162 7.90 -25.27 -13.09
N ALA A 163 7.26 -24.69 -14.10
CA ALA A 163 7.25 -25.20 -15.47
C ALA A 163 8.67 -25.22 -16.08
N VAL A 164 9.44 -24.14 -15.87
CA VAL A 164 10.84 -24.06 -16.31
C VAL A 164 11.68 -25.15 -15.65
N ASN A 165 11.59 -25.31 -14.33
CA ASN A 165 12.32 -26.33 -13.58
C ASN A 165 11.93 -27.74 -14.03
N GLN A 166 10.65 -28.01 -14.27
CA GLN A 166 10.17 -29.30 -14.74
C GLN A 166 10.70 -29.63 -16.13
N THR A 167 10.77 -28.64 -17.01
CA THR A 167 11.34 -28.79 -18.35
C THR A 167 12.82 -29.12 -18.26
N GLN A 168 13.60 -28.46 -17.43
CA GLN A 168 15.01 -28.79 -17.18
C GLN A 168 15.19 -30.23 -16.69
N ILE A 169 14.37 -30.65 -15.71
CA ILE A 169 14.42 -32.05 -15.21
C ILE A 169 14.14 -33.06 -16.32
N ASN A 170 13.16 -32.79 -17.19
CA ASN A 170 12.82 -33.68 -18.29
C ASN A 170 13.95 -33.81 -19.30
N TYR A 171 14.66 -32.72 -19.63
CA TYR A 171 15.83 -32.77 -20.50
C TYR A 171 17.00 -33.57 -19.86
N LEU A 172 17.26 -33.35 -18.58
CA LEU A 172 18.27 -34.11 -17.85
C LEU A 172 17.98 -35.62 -17.84
N LYS A 173 16.72 -36.03 -17.68
CA LYS A 173 16.30 -37.44 -17.75
C LYS A 173 16.52 -38.05 -19.13
N GLN A 174 16.51 -37.25 -20.19
CA GLN A 174 16.80 -37.65 -21.56
C GLN A 174 18.32 -37.65 -21.88
N GLY A 175 19.17 -37.38 -20.89
CA GLY A 175 20.62 -37.31 -21.07
C GLY A 175 21.13 -36.02 -21.70
N ILE A 176 20.25 -35.01 -21.83
CA ILE A 176 20.59 -33.68 -22.33
C ILE A 176 21.01 -32.84 -21.14
N SER A 177 22.30 -32.67 -20.93
CA SER A 177 22.85 -31.77 -19.91
C SER A 177 22.92 -30.34 -20.44
N GLY A 178 22.60 -29.36 -19.59
CA GLY A 178 22.77 -27.92 -19.91
C GLY A 178 21.61 -27.27 -20.62
N TYR A 179 20.40 -27.84 -20.59
CA TYR A 179 19.21 -27.12 -21.02
C TYR A 179 18.97 -25.88 -20.14
N ASN A 180 18.98 -24.73 -20.77
CA ASN A 180 18.64 -23.46 -20.14
C ASN A 180 17.48 -22.87 -20.90
N PRO A 181 16.40 -22.42 -20.19
CA PRO A 181 15.22 -21.84 -20.82
C PRO A 181 15.58 -20.51 -21.49
N THR A 182 15.34 -20.41 -22.78
CA THR A 182 15.53 -19.17 -23.55
C THR A 182 14.21 -18.64 -24.08
N SER A 183 14.19 -17.41 -24.53
CA SER A 183 13.01 -16.83 -25.18
C SER A 183 12.68 -17.48 -26.53
N ALA A 184 13.60 -18.29 -27.09
CA ALA A 184 13.35 -19.08 -28.30
C ALA A 184 12.47 -20.31 -28.01
N ASP A 185 12.40 -20.79 -26.75
CA ASP A 185 11.50 -21.88 -26.37
C ASP A 185 10.03 -21.43 -26.43
N PRO A 186 9.19 -22.04 -27.29
CA PRO A 186 7.80 -21.60 -27.48
C PRO A 186 6.96 -21.64 -26.20
N LEU A 187 7.15 -22.64 -25.34
CA LEU A 187 6.38 -22.80 -24.10
C LEU A 187 6.78 -21.74 -23.07
N VAL A 188 8.08 -21.51 -22.94
CA VAL A 188 8.60 -20.46 -22.05
C VAL A 188 8.18 -19.09 -22.55
N ASN A 189 8.28 -18.83 -23.86
CA ASN A 189 7.89 -17.57 -24.48
C ASN A 189 6.40 -17.25 -24.20
N ILE A 190 5.50 -18.21 -24.44
CA ILE A 190 4.06 -18.03 -24.17
C ILE A 190 3.80 -17.74 -22.68
N ALA A 191 4.47 -18.43 -21.78
CA ALA A 191 4.31 -18.24 -20.35
C ALA A 191 4.83 -16.86 -19.92
N VAL A 192 5.99 -16.43 -20.42
CA VAL A 192 6.56 -15.09 -20.16
C VAL A 192 5.65 -13.98 -20.70
N GLN A 193 5.09 -14.14 -21.90
CA GLN A 193 4.12 -13.17 -22.45
C GLN A 193 2.87 -13.03 -21.56
N LYS A 194 2.34 -14.15 -21.04
CA LYS A 194 1.20 -14.11 -20.10
C LYS A 194 1.53 -13.39 -18.81
N ILE A 195 2.72 -13.62 -18.25
CA ILE A 195 3.18 -12.91 -17.04
C ILE A 195 3.35 -11.43 -17.30
N LYS A 196 3.96 -11.06 -18.44
CA LYS A 196 4.11 -9.66 -18.84
C LYS A 196 2.73 -8.99 -18.96
N ALA A 197 1.79 -9.57 -19.67
CA ALA A 197 0.44 -9.03 -19.82
C ALA A 197 -0.27 -8.87 -18.46
N SER A 198 -0.09 -9.82 -17.55
CA SER A 198 -0.60 -9.72 -16.19
C SER A 198 0.04 -8.55 -15.42
N ALA A 199 1.37 -8.39 -15.49
CA ALA A 199 2.10 -7.28 -14.86
C ALA A 199 1.64 -5.92 -15.41
N GLU A 200 1.46 -5.80 -16.72
CA GLU A 200 0.96 -4.58 -17.37
C GLU A 200 -0.44 -4.22 -16.90
N ALA A 201 -1.34 -5.18 -16.83
CA ALA A 201 -2.71 -4.97 -16.34
C ALA A 201 -2.71 -4.49 -14.88
N GLN A 202 -1.88 -5.10 -14.02
CA GLN A 202 -1.76 -4.68 -12.62
C GLN A 202 -1.16 -3.28 -12.51
N ARG A 203 -0.12 -2.96 -13.29
CA ARG A 203 0.49 -1.62 -13.31
C ARG A 203 -0.50 -0.54 -13.71
N VAL A 204 -1.34 -0.79 -14.72
CA VAL A 204 -2.39 0.14 -15.16
C VAL A 204 -3.44 0.36 -14.06
N ALA A 205 -3.86 -0.70 -13.39
CA ALA A 205 -4.83 -0.60 -12.29
C ALA A 205 -4.27 0.22 -11.11
N ILE A 206 -3.01 0.00 -10.74
CA ILE A 206 -2.33 0.76 -9.69
C ILE A 206 -2.14 2.23 -10.08
N ASP A 207 -1.77 2.51 -11.34
CA ASP A 207 -1.67 3.88 -11.86
C ASP A 207 -3.01 4.62 -11.75
N GLY A 208 -4.09 4.01 -12.22
CA GLY A 208 -5.43 4.59 -12.11
C GLY A 208 -5.87 4.83 -10.67
N PHE A 209 -5.53 3.91 -9.75
CA PHE A 209 -5.78 4.09 -8.34
C PHE A 209 -5.00 5.27 -7.76
N LEU A 210 -3.69 5.39 -8.07
CA LEU A 210 -2.84 6.47 -7.59
C LEU A 210 -3.30 7.83 -8.13
N GLN A 211 -3.67 7.93 -9.41
CA GLN A 211 -4.25 9.14 -9.99
C GLN A 211 -5.54 9.55 -9.27
N THR A 212 -6.42 8.59 -9.00
CA THR A 212 -7.65 8.85 -8.25
C THR A 212 -7.36 9.29 -6.83
N LEU A 213 -6.39 8.66 -6.15
CA LEU A 213 -5.98 9.03 -4.80
C LEU A 213 -5.45 10.47 -4.74
N VAL A 214 -4.61 10.87 -5.70
CA VAL A 214 -4.08 12.24 -5.79
C VAL A 214 -5.20 13.26 -6.01
N SER A 215 -6.24 12.93 -6.75
CA SER A 215 -7.40 13.84 -6.91
C SER A 215 -8.09 14.20 -5.59
N PHE A 216 -8.02 13.32 -4.57
CA PHE A 216 -8.48 13.61 -3.21
C PHE A 216 -7.49 14.42 -2.38
N TYR A 217 -6.19 14.40 -2.74
CA TYR A 217 -5.10 15.03 -1.98
C TYR A 217 -4.09 15.77 -2.88
N PRO A 218 -4.52 16.75 -3.68
CA PRO A 218 -3.70 17.37 -4.73
C PRO A 218 -2.46 18.09 -4.18
N ASN A 219 -2.50 18.53 -2.91
CA ASN A 219 -1.37 19.22 -2.27
C ASN A 219 -0.46 18.30 -1.46
N ARG A 220 -0.74 16.99 -1.42
CA ARG A 220 -0.01 16.06 -0.56
C ARG A 220 0.80 15.04 -1.34
N PHE A 221 0.25 14.55 -2.43
CA PHE A 221 0.87 13.56 -3.29
C PHE A 221 1.01 14.11 -4.70
N ASN A 222 2.12 13.79 -5.35
CA ASN A 222 2.41 14.27 -6.72
C ASN A 222 2.77 13.07 -7.61
N TRP A 223 1.76 12.25 -7.88
CA TRP A 223 1.94 11.01 -8.62
C TRP A 223 2.49 11.21 -10.04
N GLU A 224 2.06 12.21 -10.74
CA GLU A 224 2.53 12.45 -12.14
C GLU A 224 4.03 12.69 -12.20
N ASN A 225 4.59 13.50 -11.29
CA ASN A 225 6.03 13.75 -11.25
C ASN A 225 6.80 12.51 -10.75
N GLU A 226 6.28 11.80 -9.76
CA GLU A 226 6.89 10.55 -9.27
C GLU A 226 6.91 9.48 -10.35
N LYS A 227 5.80 9.31 -11.08
CA LYS A 227 5.67 8.40 -12.20
C LYS A 227 6.66 8.73 -13.33
N ALA A 228 6.80 10.02 -13.68
CA ALA A 228 7.78 10.47 -14.67
C ALA A 228 9.20 10.13 -14.23
N SER A 229 9.56 10.41 -12.96
CA SER A 229 10.87 10.07 -12.41
C SER A 229 11.14 8.57 -12.40
N ILE A 230 10.16 7.75 -12.00
CA ILE A 230 10.29 6.29 -12.01
C ILE A 230 10.54 5.77 -13.43
N ASN A 231 9.79 6.26 -14.40
CA ASN A 231 9.96 5.86 -15.80
C ASN A 231 11.33 6.27 -16.34
N GLN A 232 11.82 7.47 -15.98
CA GLN A 232 13.15 7.94 -16.38
C GLN A 232 14.26 7.06 -15.77
N VAL A 233 14.24 6.83 -14.46
CA VAL A 233 15.23 5.96 -13.79
C VAL A 233 15.23 4.56 -14.40
N CYS A 234 14.05 4.01 -14.67
CA CYS A 234 13.97 2.71 -15.33
C CYS A 234 14.52 2.73 -16.77
N TYR A 235 14.39 3.83 -17.49
CA TYR A 235 15.00 4.00 -18.82
C TYR A 235 16.54 4.08 -18.72
N ASP A 236 17.04 4.90 -17.82
CA ASP A 236 18.48 5.08 -17.61
C ASP A 236 19.18 3.77 -17.22
N ILE A 237 18.55 2.95 -16.38
CA ILE A 237 19.07 1.62 -16.02
C ILE A 237 19.16 0.70 -17.25
N GLN A 238 18.18 0.74 -18.14
CA GLN A 238 18.21 -0.06 -19.37
C GLN A 238 19.34 0.37 -20.32
N GLU A 239 19.52 1.68 -20.47
CA GLU A 239 20.61 2.25 -21.27
C GLU A 239 21.98 1.81 -20.71
N MET A 240 22.17 1.91 -19.39
CA MET A 240 23.39 1.46 -18.73
C MET A 240 23.63 -0.05 -18.93
N GLN A 241 22.60 -0.89 -18.84
CA GLN A 241 22.72 -2.33 -19.04
C GLN A 241 23.10 -2.66 -20.49
N LYS A 242 22.52 -1.94 -21.45
CA LYS A 242 22.85 -2.10 -22.87
C LYS A 242 24.30 -1.71 -23.16
N ASN A 243 24.73 -0.55 -22.67
CA ASN A 243 26.09 -0.05 -22.88
C ASN A 243 27.14 -0.97 -22.23
N ASN A 244 26.86 -1.51 -21.04
CA ASN A 244 27.76 -2.47 -20.39
C ASN A 244 27.87 -3.78 -21.20
N LYS A 245 26.76 -4.28 -21.76
CA LYS A 245 26.77 -5.46 -22.60
C LYS A 245 27.64 -5.24 -23.86
N GLU A 246 27.46 -4.13 -24.54
CA GLU A 246 28.27 -3.75 -25.71
C GLU A 246 29.76 -3.59 -25.36
N PHE A 247 30.10 -3.16 -24.14
CA PHE A 247 31.47 -3.05 -23.65
C PHE A 247 32.13 -4.41 -23.39
N PHE A 248 31.37 -5.40 -22.92
CA PHE A 248 31.91 -6.75 -22.63
C PHE A 248 31.92 -7.68 -23.87
N GLU A 249 31.17 -7.36 -24.92
CA GLU A 249 31.11 -8.10 -26.16
C GLU A 249 32.09 -7.56 -27.23
N SER A 250 32.70 -6.38 -27.00
CA SER A 250 33.74 -5.78 -27.84
C SER A 250 35.15 -6.21 -27.38
#